data_4dc5929e507d3bca2ea1d6acaff149d5
#
_entry.id   4dc5929e507d3bca2ea1d6acaff149d5
#
_cell.length_a   1.000
_cell.length_b   1.000
_cell.length_c   1.000
_cell.angle_alpha   90.00
_cell.angle_beta   90.00
_cell.angle_gamma   90.00
#
_symmetry.space_group_name_H-M   'P 1'
#
loop_
_entity.id
_entity.type
_entity.pdbx_description
1 polymer ?
#
loop_
_entity_poly.entity_id
_entity_poly.type
_entity_poly.pdbx_seq_one_letter_code
_entity_poly.pdbx_strand_id
1 'polypeptide(L)'
;MIHTTTVALPPGEVLERAKAFFAERVPHAAAFVEKEGPQFVALRGQGGEEVVFSAWTDGTGKTRVRASTLFFDQAVDRFFSTLPLEAGVEVT
;
A
#
# COMPACT_ATOMS: atom_id res chain seq x y z
N MET A 1 6.71 -10.65 1.99
CA MET A 1 5.73 -11.27 1.09
C MET A 1 5.18 -10.23 0.12
N ILE A 2 4.57 -10.66 -0.96
CA ILE A 2 4.00 -9.72 -1.94
C ILE A 2 2.48 -9.82 -1.89
N HIS A 3 1.83 -8.67 -1.77
CA HIS A 3 0.37 -8.56 -1.71
C HIS A 3 -0.11 -7.71 -2.88
N THR A 4 -1.17 -8.12 -3.55
CA THR A 4 -1.73 -7.34 -4.66
C THR A 4 -3.24 -7.21 -4.51
N THR A 5 -3.78 -6.07 -4.98
CA THR A 5 -5.22 -5.86 -5.03
C THR A 5 -5.56 -4.86 -6.14
N THR A 6 -6.84 -4.74 -6.45
CA THR A 6 -7.36 -3.76 -7.40
C THR A 6 -8.38 -2.89 -6.69
N VAL A 7 -8.23 -1.56 -6.81
CA VAL A 7 -9.04 -0.63 -6.03
C VAL A 7 -9.68 0.44 -6.93
N ALA A 8 -10.69 1.10 -6.39
CA ALA A 8 -11.46 2.14 -7.07
C ALA A 8 -10.98 3.56 -6.70
N LEU A 9 -9.65 3.74 -6.64
CA LEU A 9 -9.03 5.03 -6.34
C LEU A 9 -7.94 5.31 -7.36
N PRO A 10 -7.64 6.59 -7.64
CA PRO A 10 -6.45 6.92 -8.45
C PRO A 10 -5.17 6.42 -7.77
N PRO A 11 -4.16 6.01 -8.56
CA PRO A 11 -2.91 5.50 -7.97
C PRO A 11 -2.26 6.44 -6.96
N GLY A 12 -2.21 7.74 -7.27
CA GLY A 12 -1.61 8.71 -6.36
C GLY A 12 -2.31 8.78 -5.00
N GLU A 13 -3.63 8.63 -4.97
CA GLU A 13 -4.37 8.64 -3.72
C GLU A 13 -4.09 7.39 -2.88
N VAL A 14 -3.91 6.23 -3.53
CA VAL A 14 -3.54 5.01 -2.83
C VAL A 14 -2.20 5.20 -2.11
N LEU A 15 -1.22 5.79 -2.80
CA LEU A 15 0.11 6.02 -2.21
C LEU A 15 0.05 7.01 -1.06
N GLU A 16 -0.77 8.08 -1.17
CA GLU A 16 -0.94 9.03 -0.08
C GLU A 16 -1.60 8.39 1.14
N ARG A 17 -2.60 7.56 0.92
CA ARG A 17 -3.25 6.83 2.01
C ARG A 17 -2.30 5.83 2.67
N ALA A 18 -1.41 5.19 1.91
CA ALA A 18 -0.42 4.28 2.47
C ALA A 18 0.55 5.03 3.40
N LYS A 19 1.00 6.21 2.99
CA LYS A 19 1.88 7.02 3.82
C LYS A 19 1.22 7.36 5.15
N ALA A 20 -0.02 7.84 5.11
CA ALA A 20 -0.76 8.22 6.33
C ALA A 20 -1.03 7.01 7.22
N PHE A 21 -1.45 5.90 6.63
CA PHE A 21 -1.78 4.69 7.40
C PHE A 21 -0.56 4.19 8.19
N PHE A 22 0.60 4.11 7.52
CA PHE A 22 1.79 3.56 8.17
C PHE A 22 2.43 4.53 9.14
N ALA A 23 2.19 5.84 8.98
CA ALA A 23 2.67 6.83 9.94
C ALA A 23 1.81 6.87 11.21
N GLU A 24 0.50 6.60 11.10
CA GLU A 24 -0.44 6.89 12.17
C GLU A 24 -1.20 5.68 12.71
N ARG A 25 -1.38 4.63 11.92
CA ARG A 25 -2.30 3.55 12.26
C ARG A 25 -1.66 2.20 12.55
N VAL A 26 -0.35 2.09 12.42
CA VAL A 26 0.34 0.85 12.77
C VAL A 26 0.89 1.01 14.17
N PRO A 27 0.26 0.39 15.19
CA PRO A 27 0.72 0.56 16.57
C PRO A 27 2.09 -0.08 16.75
N HIS A 28 2.97 0.62 17.45
CA HIS A 28 4.31 0.15 17.82
C HIS A 28 5.27 -0.07 16.66
N ALA A 29 4.86 0.22 15.42
CA ALA A 29 5.67 -0.08 14.25
C ALA A 29 5.46 0.93 13.13
N ALA A 30 5.35 2.22 13.47
CA ALA A 30 5.17 3.26 12.46
C ALA A 30 6.31 3.26 11.44
N ALA A 31 5.96 3.51 10.18
CA ALA A 31 6.93 3.60 9.10
C ALA A 31 6.72 4.90 8.34
N PHE A 32 7.82 5.48 7.88
CA PHE A 32 7.82 6.79 7.24
C PHE A 32 8.52 6.74 5.89
N VAL A 33 8.21 7.70 5.03
CA VAL A 33 8.73 7.74 3.68
C VAL A 33 10.25 7.79 3.68
N GLU A 34 10.87 6.83 2.98
CA GLU A 34 12.31 6.83 2.70
C GLU A 34 12.56 7.28 1.27
N LYS A 35 11.76 6.76 0.33
CA LYS A 35 11.82 7.13 -1.08
C LYS A 35 10.41 7.14 -1.65
N GLU A 36 10.17 7.96 -2.65
CA GLU A 36 8.90 7.93 -3.37
C GLU A 36 9.09 8.40 -4.81
N GLY A 37 8.19 7.93 -5.67
CA GLY A 37 8.11 8.34 -7.06
C GLY A 37 6.66 8.44 -7.49
N PRO A 38 6.40 8.69 -8.80
CA PRO A 38 5.02 8.86 -9.28
C PRO A 38 4.14 7.62 -9.08
N GLN A 39 4.74 6.43 -9.02
CA GLN A 39 3.99 5.17 -8.95
C GLN A 39 4.41 4.30 -7.77
N PHE A 40 5.26 4.79 -6.87
CA PHE A 40 5.67 3.98 -5.73
C PHE A 40 5.98 4.83 -4.51
N VAL A 41 5.94 4.20 -3.35
CA VAL A 41 6.46 4.77 -2.11
C VAL A 41 7.11 3.66 -1.31
N ALA A 42 8.31 3.93 -0.80
CA ALA A 42 9.02 3.02 0.08
C ALA A 42 9.01 3.62 1.48
N LEU A 43 8.51 2.85 2.44
CA LEU A 43 8.40 3.27 3.84
C LEU A 43 9.33 2.42 4.69
N ARG A 44 9.97 3.04 5.68
CA ARG A 44 10.88 2.33 6.58
C ARG A 44 10.52 2.63 8.03
N GLY A 45 10.48 1.57 8.83
CA GLY A 45 10.27 1.67 10.26
C GLY A 45 11.56 1.92 11.01
N GLN A 46 11.45 2.16 12.33
CA GLN A 46 12.60 2.50 13.17
C GLN A 46 13.61 1.36 13.29
N GLY A 47 13.16 0.13 13.19
CA GLY A 47 14.05 -1.04 13.24
C GLY A 47 14.64 -1.41 11.88
N GLY A 48 14.41 -0.62 10.85
CA GLY A 48 14.88 -0.93 9.50
C GLY A 48 13.90 -1.74 8.66
N GLU A 49 12.73 -2.06 9.20
CA GLU A 49 11.68 -2.78 8.47
C GLU A 49 11.20 -1.93 7.29
N GLU A 50 10.96 -2.57 6.15
CA GLU A 50 10.57 -1.86 4.95
C GLU A 50 9.29 -2.42 4.35
N VAL A 51 8.48 -1.53 3.80
CA VAL A 51 7.36 -1.89 2.91
C VAL A 51 7.39 -0.97 1.71
N VAL A 52 7.23 -1.55 0.51
CA VAL A 52 7.20 -0.80 -0.74
C VAL A 52 5.83 -0.98 -1.37
N PHE A 53 5.15 0.12 -1.62
CA PHE A 53 3.87 0.14 -2.34
C PHE A 53 4.10 0.67 -3.74
N SER A 54 3.53 -0.03 -4.72
CA SER A 54 3.43 0.46 -6.09
C SER A 54 1.97 0.53 -6.48
N ALA A 55 1.59 1.56 -7.20
CA ALA A 55 0.22 1.73 -7.66
C ALA A 55 0.25 2.28 -9.08
N TRP A 56 -0.56 1.68 -9.96
CA TRP A 56 -0.59 2.09 -11.37
C TRP A 56 -1.97 1.79 -11.96
N THR A 57 -2.28 2.46 -13.07
CA THR A 57 -3.48 2.16 -13.83
C THR A 57 -3.15 1.06 -14.84
N ASP A 58 -3.90 -0.04 -14.80
CA ASP A 58 -3.67 -1.15 -15.73
C ASP A 58 -4.33 -0.89 -17.09
N GLY A 59 -4.19 -1.85 -18.02
CA GLY A 59 -4.72 -1.71 -19.37
C GLY A 59 -6.25 -1.65 -19.46
N THR A 60 -6.96 -1.96 -18.37
CA THR A 60 -8.43 -1.86 -18.30
C THR A 60 -8.91 -0.59 -17.62
N GLY A 61 -8.02 0.30 -17.22
CA GLY A 61 -8.36 1.54 -16.53
C GLY A 61 -8.54 1.40 -15.03
N LYS A 62 -8.24 0.24 -14.46
CA LYS A 62 -8.34 -0.01 -13.02
C LYS A 62 -7.02 0.26 -12.33
N THR A 63 -7.08 0.63 -11.06
CA THR A 63 -5.87 0.85 -10.26
C THR A 63 -5.42 -0.44 -9.61
N ARG A 64 -4.22 -0.89 -9.97
CA ARG A 64 -3.57 -2.04 -9.36
C ARG A 64 -2.61 -1.57 -8.29
N VAL A 65 -2.59 -2.29 -7.17
CA VAL A 65 -1.72 -1.98 -6.04
C VAL A 65 -0.91 -3.21 -5.69
N ARG A 66 0.39 -3.01 -5.49
CA ARG A 66 1.30 -4.09 -5.07
C ARG A 66 2.06 -3.61 -3.85
N ALA A 67 2.11 -4.43 -2.82
CA ALA A 67 2.91 -4.17 -1.63
C ALA A 67 3.91 -5.31 -1.44
N SER A 68 5.16 -4.96 -1.19
CA SER A 68 6.23 -5.92 -0.92
C SER A 68 6.81 -5.63 0.44
N THR A 69 6.82 -6.63 1.33
CA THR A 69 7.36 -6.50 2.68
C THR A 69 7.72 -7.87 3.23
N LEU A 70 8.67 -7.89 4.17
CA LEU A 70 8.97 -9.10 4.93
C LEU A 70 8.42 -9.01 6.36
N PHE A 71 7.98 -7.84 6.80
CA PHE A 71 7.67 -7.61 8.20
C PHE A 71 6.26 -7.08 8.43
N PHE A 72 5.71 -6.34 7.47
CA PHE A 72 4.45 -5.64 7.67
C PHE A 72 3.25 -6.34 7.04
N ASP A 73 3.28 -7.67 6.87
CA ASP A 73 2.22 -8.39 6.15
C ASP A 73 0.83 -8.15 6.74
N GLN A 74 0.69 -8.19 8.05
CA GLN A 74 -0.61 -7.96 8.69
C GLN A 74 -1.07 -6.51 8.52
N ALA A 75 -0.13 -5.57 8.59
CA ALA A 75 -0.46 -4.16 8.40
C ALA A 75 -0.89 -3.88 6.96
N VAL A 76 -0.26 -4.53 5.98
CA VAL A 76 -0.66 -4.43 4.57
C VAL A 76 -2.08 -4.94 4.38
N ASP A 77 -2.41 -6.09 4.96
CA ASP A 77 -3.76 -6.63 4.87
C ASP A 77 -4.79 -5.67 5.45
N ARG A 78 -4.50 -5.08 6.62
CA ARG A 78 -5.40 -4.10 7.22
C ARG A 78 -5.52 -2.84 6.37
N PHE A 79 -4.41 -2.37 5.80
CA PHE A 79 -4.44 -1.22 4.92
C PHE A 79 -5.32 -1.49 3.68
N PHE A 80 -5.14 -2.64 3.05
CA PHE A 80 -5.93 -3.00 1.88
C PHE A 80 -7.43 -3.04 2.21
N SER A 81 -7.79 -3.47 3.42
CA SER A 81 -9.20 -3.53 3.83
C SER A 81 -9.83 -2.14 4.00
N THR A 82 -9.03 -1.08 4.08
CA THR A 82 -9.53 0.29 4.17
C THR A 82 -9.79 0.92 2.80
N LEU A 83 -9.37 0.27 1.72
CA LEU A 83 -9.48 0.83 0.37
C LEU A 83 -10.78 0.37 -0.29
N PRO A 84 -11.46 1.26 -1.06
CA PRO A 84 -12.62 0.84 -1.82
C PRO A 84 -12.18 -0.07 -2.96
N LEU A 85 -12.76 -1.27 -3.03
CA LEU A 85 -12.44 -2.25 -4.04
C LEU A 85 -13.19 -1.97 -5.35
N GLU A 86 -12.61 -2.39 -6.47
CA GLU A 86 -13.33 -2.41 -7.73
C GLU A 86 -14.49 -3.42 -7.64
N ALA A 87 -15.62 -3.10 -8.29
CA ALA A 87 -16.77 -3.99 -8.30
C ALA A 87 -16.39 -5.34 -8.91
N GLY A 88 -16.74 -6.42 -8.23
CA GLY A 88 -16.47 -7.77 -8.70
C GLY A 88 -15.07 -8.28 -8.42
N VAL A 89 -14.21 -7.50 -7.76
CA VAL A 89 -12.88 -7.94 -7.36
C VAL A 89 -12.91 -8.46 -5.93
N GLU A 90 -12.34 -9.63 -5.72
CA GLU A 90 -12.19 -10.20 -4.38
C GLU A 90 -10.76 -9.98 -3.91
N VAL A 91 -10.62 -9.64 -2.63
CA VAL A 91 -9.31 -9.58 -1.98
C VAL A 91 -8.90 -10.99 -1.61
N THR A 92 -7.76 -11.40 -2.08
CA THR A 92 -7.25 -12.74 -1.80
C THR A 92 -6.00 -12.69 -0.93
#